data_3c3569196ef4a13199beab62d8100f37
#
_entry.id   3c3569196ef4a13199beab62d8100f37
#
_cell.length_a   1.000
_cell.length_b   1.000
_cell.length_c   1.000
_cell.angle_alpha   90.00
_cell.angle_beta   90.00
_cell.angle_gamma   90.00
#
_symmetry.space_group_name_H-M   'P 1'
#
loop_
_entity.id
_entity.type
_entity.pdbx_description
1 polymer ?
#
loop_
_entity_poly.entity_id
_entity_poly.type
_entity_poly.pdbx_seq_one_letter_code
_entity_poly.pdbx_strand_id
1 'polypeptide(L)'
;MEVFLEMLVQLVLLRLIEGTLLGFLCSKAASYFLEATNPTLNYQVRDVENLPLIIDEKELGNVEDIVRVNIKVAKNDWDSFETSWDFQHHPLLHKVPTIVKAFDQWQAECDDRFNQLKVNEEELNCIFIDIYGLQDELTPEVEDKDVTVRKADLGRDIRSFISYAVGCMFGRYSLDVEGLAYAGGEWDASKYASFAADKDNIIPIC
;
A
#
# COMPACT_ATOMS: atom_id res chain seq x y z
N MET A 1 -15.28 -35.85 6.66
CA MET A 1 -14.92 -34.78 7.60
C MET A 1 -13.40 -34.62 7.73
N GLU A 2 -12.64 -35.70 7.89
CA GLU A 2 -11.15 -35.70 7.95
C GLU A 2 -10.50 -35.07 6.71
N VAL A 3 -10.83 -35.50 5.51
CA VAL A 3 -10.26 -34.97 4.24
C VAL A 3 -10.49 -33.46 4.08
N PHE A 4 -11.63 -32.94 4.53
CA PHE A 4 -11.94 -31.51 4.49
C PHE A 4 -11.08 -30.72 5.51
N LEU A 5 -10.85 -31.30 6.69
CA LEU A 5 -10.02 -30.70 7.72
C LEU A 5 -8.53 -30.68 7.29
N GLU A 6 -8.03 -31.77 6.68
CA GLU A 6 -6.67 -31.82 6.11
C GLU A 6 -6.47 -30.79 4.99
N MET A 7 -7.46 -30.65 4.10
CA MET A 7 -7.42 -29.65 3.03
C MET A 7 -7.41 -28.22 3.59
N LEU A 8 -8.20 -27.92 4.64
CA LEU A 8 -8.17 -26.63 5.31
C LEU A 8 -6.83 -26.35 5.98
N VAL A 9 -6.25 -27.33 6.66
CA VAL A 9 -4.92 -27.20 7.29
C VAL A 9 -3.86 -26.93 6.23
N GLN A 10 -3.87 -27.63 5.10
CA GLN A 10 -2.93 -27.38 4.00
C GLN A 10 -3.10 -25.98 3.38
N LEU A 11 -4.34 -25.49 3.20
CA LEU A 11 -4.60 -24.14 2.70
C LEU A 11 -4.10 -23.06 3.67
N VAL A 12 -4.26 -23.28 4.98
CA VAL A 12 -3.75 -22.35 6.00
C VAL A 12 -2.23 -22.34 6.00
N LEU A 13 -1.58 -23.51 5.96
CA LEU A 13 -0.12 -23.63 5.89
C LEU A 13 0.46 -22.96 4.64
N LEU A 14 -0.17 -23.14 3.48
CA LEU A 14 0.26 -22.49 2.24
C LEU A 14 0.23 -20.96 2.37
N ARG A 15 -0.84 -20.38 2.95
CA ARG A 15 -0.93 -18.93 3.18
C ARG A 15 0.14 -18.42 4.16
N LEU A 16 0.38 -19.15 5.24
CA LEU A 16 1.43 -18.80 6.20
C LEU A 16 2.82 -18.82 5.57
N ILE A 17 3.08 -19.77 4.68
CA ILE A 17 4.36 -19.88 3.94
C ILE A 17 4.47 -18.72 2.94
N GLU A 18 3.40 -18.36 2.24
CA GLU A 18 3.39 -17.21 1.30
C GLU A 18 3.69 -15.89 2.03
N GLY A 19 3.07 -15.66 3.19
CA GLY A 19 3.34 -14.49 4.02
C GLY A 19 4.78 -14.46 4.53
N THR A 20 5.29 -15.59 5.01
CA THR A 20 6.67 -15.70 5.47
C THR A 20 7.67 -15.46 4.34
N LEU A 21 7.43 -16.02 3.15
CA LEU A 21 8.26 -15.75 1.97
C LEU A 21 8.28 -14.27 1.60
N LEU A 22 7.11 -13.63 1.57
CA LEU A 22 7.03 -12.20 1.27
C LEU A 22 7.73 -11.35 2.34
N GLY A 23 7.52 -11.65 3.63
CA GLY A 23 8.20 -10.97 4.73
C GLY A 23 9.71 -11.12 4.66
N PHE A 24 10.21 -12.33 4.36
CA PHE A 24 11.63 -12.59 4.15
C PHE A 24 12.19 -11.78 2.98
N LEU A 25 11.55 -11.82 1.81
CA LEU A 25 12.00 -11.10 0.62
C LEU A 25 12.04 -9.57 0.81
N CYS A 26 11.20 -9.03 1.68
CA CYS A 26 11.19 -7.62 2.04
C CYS A 26 12.16 -7.27 3.20
N SER A 27 12.86 -8.26 3.79
CA SER A 27 13.75 -8.04 4.93
C SER A 27 15.18 -7.71 4.52
N LYS A 28 15.93 -7.12 5.46
CA LYS A 28 17.38 -6.88 5.32
C LYS A 28 18.17 -8.18 5.18
N ALA A 29 17.71 -9.29 5.77
CA ALA A 29 18.35 -10.58 5.64
C ALA A 29 18.36 -11.07 4.18
N ALA A 30 17.24 -10.96 3.46
CA ALA A 30 17.19 -11.31 2.03
C ALA A 30 18.10 -10.40 1.20
N SER A 31 18.09 -9.08 1.46
CA SER A 31 18.97 -8.12 0.78
C SER A 31 20.44 -8.48 0.98
N TYR A 32 20.84 -8.83 2.20
CA TYR A 32 22.21 -9.26 2.54
C TYR A 32 22.64 -10.48 1.72
N PHE A 33 21.80 -11.52 1.61
CA PHE A 33 22.11 -12.68 0.79
C PHE A 33 22.13 -12.37 -0.71
N LEU A 34 21.23 -11.53 -1.19
CA LEU A 34 21.21 -11.10 -2.60
C LEU A 34 22.48 -10.33 -2.96
N GLU A 35 22.91 -9.39 -2.13
CA GLU A 35 24.15 -8.61 -2.35
C GLU A 35 25.40 -9.51 -2.32
N ALA A 36 25.43 -10.52 -1.44
CA ALA A 36 26.51 -11.48 -1.37
C ALA A 36 26.60 -12.38 -2.61
N THR A 37 25.46 -12.73 -3.23
CA THR A 37 25.39 -13.63 -4.39
C THR A 37 25.46 -12.91 -5.73
N ASN A 38 24.87 -11.72 -5.81
CA ASN A 38 24.85 -10.89 -7.02
C ASN A 38 25.00 -9.40 -6.65
N PRO A 39 26.22 -8.84 -6.61
CA PRO A 39 26.47 -7.46 -6.23
C PRO A 39 26.05 -6.44 -7.33
N THR A 40 25.22 -6.82 -8.29
CA THR A 40 24.70 -5.96 -9.35
C THR A 40 23.32 -5.42 -9.00
N LEU A 41 22.89 -4.34 -9.69
CA LEU A 41 21.54 -3.77 -9.49
C LEU A 41 20.39 -4.62 -10.07
N ASN A 42 20.70 -5.63 -10.88
CA ASN A 42 19.71 -6.44 -11.58
C ASN A 42 19.73 -7.88 -11.06
N TYR A 43 18.77 -8.22 -10.21
CA TYR A 43 18.56 -9.58 -9.77
C TYR A 43 17.82 -10.39 -10.84
N GLN A 44 18.28 -11.60 -11.07
CA GLN A 44 17.60 -12.58 -11.93
C GLN A 44 16.71 -13.49 -11.10
N VAL A 45 15.76 -14.15 -11.75
CA VAL A 45 14.87 -15.12 -11.08
C VAL A 45 15.70 -16.18 -10.31
N ARG A 46 16.81 -16.64 -10.89
CA ARG A 46 17.70 -17.60 -10.27
C ARG A 46 18.35 -17.10 -8.98
N ASP A 47 18.62 -15.82 -8.86
CA ASP A 47 19.20 -15.25 -7.64
C ASP A 47 18.20 -15.33 -6.49
N VAL A 48 16.92 -15.07 -6.77
CA VAL A 48 15.83 -15.21 -5.81
C VAL A 48 15.53 -16.67 -5.47
N GLU A 49 15.55 -17.56 -6.46
CA GLU A 49 15.33 -19.01 -6.25
C GLU A 49 16.41 -19.66 -5.37
N ASN A 50 17.61 -19.12 -5.36
CA ASN A 50 18.73 -19.63 -4.55
C ASN A 50 18.78 -19.04 -3.12
N LEU A 51 17.87 -18.14 -2.76
CA LEU A 51 17.83 -17.61 -1.39
C LEU A 51 17.51 -18.71 -0.38
N PRO A 52 18.25 -18.78 0.75
CA PRO A 52 18.02 -19.80 1.77
C PRO A 52 16.79 -19.42 2.61
N LEU A 53 15.61 -19.89 2.29
CA LEU A 53 14.42 -19.65 3.10
C LEU A 53 14.40 -20.62 4.30
N ILE A 54 14.49 -20.07 5.52
CA ILE A 54 14.31 -20.79 6.79
C ILE A 54 12.92 -20.48 7.32
N ILE A 55 12.14 -21.51 7.61
CA ILE A 55 10.81 -21.40 8.20
C ILE A 55 10.91 -21.76 9.69
N ASP A 56 10.69 -20.77 10.56
CA ASP A 56 10.51 -21.00 11.99
C ASP A 56 9.02 -21.10 12.30
N GLU A 57 8.57 -22.29 12.69
CA GLU A 57 7.16 -22.57 13.00
C GLU A 57 6.60 -21.69 14.13
N LYS A 58 7.45 -21.17 15.01
CA LYS A 58 7.02 -20.30 16.11
C LYS A 58 6.68 -18.89 15.65
N GLU A 59 7.38 -18.41 14.62
CA GLU A 59 7.22 -17.07 14.08
C GLU A 59 6.25 -16.98 12.90
N LEU A 60 5.82 -18.12 12.32
CA LEU A 60 4.93 -18.16 11.15
C LEU A 60 3.69 -17.28 11.32
N GLY A 61 3.00 -17.39 12.46
CA GLY A 61 1.78 -16.63 12.71
C GLY A 61 2.04 -15.14 12.88
N ASN A 62 3.10 -14.77 13.58
CA ASN A 62 3.49 -13.39 13.82
C ASN A 62 3.91 -12.71 12.50
N VAL A 63 4.77 -13.34 11.72
CA VAL A 63 5.20 -12.84 10.41
C VAL A 63 4.03 -12.64 9.47
N GLU A 64 3.10 -13.61 9.38
CA GLU A 64 1.90 -13.50 8.54
C GLU A 64 1.02 -12.32 8.94
N ASP A 65 0.81 -12.10 10.24
CA ASP A 65 -0.01 -10.99 10.73
C ASP A 65 0.63 -9.64 10.40
N ILE A 66 1.94 -9.49 10.59
CA ILE A 66 2.69 -8.27 10.23
C ILE A 66 2.61 -8.03 8.72
N VAL A 67 2.89 -9.05 7.90
CA VAL A 67 2.86 -8.95 6.43
C VAL A 67 1.47 -8.56 5.93
N ARG A 68 0.41 -9.14 6.50
CA ARG A 68 -0.98 -8.80 6.15
C ARG A 68 -1.30 -7.34 6.44
N VAL A 69 -0.83 -6.82 7.58
CA VAL A 69 -0.97 -5.40 7.93
C VAL A 69 -0.20 -4.54 6.94
N ASN A 70 1.04 -4.89 6.60
CA ASN A 70 1.88 -4.15 5.66
C ASN A 70 1.26 -4.09 4.26
N ILE A 71 0.72 -5.20 3.75
CA ILE A 71 -0.01 -5.25 2.47
C ILE A 71 -1.20 -4.28 2.51
N LYS A 72 -1.98 -4.27 3.60
CA LYS A 72 -3.12 -3.37 3.75
C LYS A 72 -2.69 -1.90 3.79
N VAL A 73 -1.63 -1.59 4.53
CA VAL A 73 -1.07 -0.23 4.64
C VAL A 73 -0.59 0.25 3.27
N ALA A 74 0.20 -0.55 2.55
CA ALA A 74 0.71 -0.23 1.22
C ALA A 74 -0.43 -0.08 0.19
N LYS A 75 -1.43 -0.98 0.23
CA LYS A 75 -2.61 -0.87 -0.64
C LYS A 75 -3.41 0.39 -0.36
N ASN A 76 -3.66 0.74 0.89
CA ASN A 76 -4.38 1.95 1.26
C ASN A 76 -3.65 3.22 0.81
N ASP A 77 -2.31 3.26 0.90
CA ASP A 77 -1.52 4.36 0.36
C ASP A 77 -1.66 4.46 -1.16
N TRP A 78 -1.50 3.35 -1.88
CA TRP A 78 -1.61 3.29 -3.33
C TRP A 78 -3.00 3.71 -3.82
N ASP A 79 -4.07 3.21 -3.19
CA ASP A 79 -5.47 3.47 -3.57
C ASP A 79 -5.94 4.88 -3.21
N SER A 80 -5.14 5.64 -2.45
CA SER A 80 -5.40 7.06 -2.18
C SER A 80 -5.11 7.97 -3.38
N PHE A 81 -4.52 7.46 -4.45
CA PHE A 81 -4.12 8.24 -5.62
C PHE A 81 -4.85 7.80 -6.90
N GLU A 82 -5.18 8.76 -7.78
CA GLU A 82 -5.86 8.53 -9.06
C GLU A 82 -5.14 7.57 -10.02
N THR A 83 -3.89 7.20 -9.73
CA THR A 83 -3.13 6.20 -10.47
C THR A 83 -3.56 4.77 -10.16
N SER A 84 -4.25 4.54 -9.05
CA SER A 84 -4.80 3.23 -8.71
C SER A 84 -6.10 2.94 -9.47
N TRP A 85 -6.29 1.68 -9.87
CA TRP A 85 -7.56 1.18 -10.41
C TRP A 85 -8.66 1.10 -9.33
N ASP A 86 -8.27 0.97 -8.06
CA ASP A 86 -9.16 0.88 -6.89
C ASP A 86 -9.36 2.25 -6.21
N PHE A 87 -8.90 3.35 -6.85
CA PHE A 87 -9.14 4.70 -6.35
C PHE A 87 -10.63 5.00 -6.26
N GLN A 88 -11.09 5.44 -5.09
CA GLN A 88 -12.51 5.71 -4.85
C GLN A 88 -12.81 7.20 -4.74
N HIS A 89 -12.13 7.88 -3.80
CA HIS A 89 -12.32 9.31 -3.53
C HIS A 89 -10.99 9.96 -3.22
N HIS A 90 -10.90 11.25 -3.52
CA HIS A 90 -9.72 12.01 -3.11
C HIS A 90 -9.66 12.15 -1.58
N PRO A 91 -8.49 11.91 -0.94
CA PRO A 91 -8.35 11.93 0.52
C PRO A 91 -8.78 13.25 1.19
N LEU A 92 -8.67 14.38 0.48
CA LEU A 92 -9.07 15.69 1.01
C LEU A 92 -10.60 15.93 1.00
N LEU A 93 -11.42 14.94 0.61
CA LEU A 93 -12.88 15.01 0.69
C LEU A 93 -13.42 14.67 2.08
N HIS A 94 -12.71 15.01 3.14
CA HIS A 94 -13.21 14.86 4.50
C HIS A 94 -14.38 15.81 4.77
N LYS A 95 -15.35 15.33 5.58
CA LYS A 95 -16.51 16.16 6.02
C LYS A 95 -16.09 17.15 7.11
N VAL A 96 -15.18 18.06 6.77
CA VAL A 96 -14.64 19.10 7.65
C VAL A 96 -14.84 20.48 7.01
N PRO A 97 -14.92 21.56 7.82
CA PRO A 97 -15.34 22.88 7.32
C PRO A 97 -14.31 23.57 6.42
N THR A 98 -13.05 23.14 6.40
CA THR A 98 -12.01 23.81 5.60
C THR A 98 -11.02 22.81 5.02
N ILE A 99 -10.44 23.17 3.87
CA ILE A 99 -9.40 22.38 3.21
C ILE A 99 -8.14 22.21 4.08
N VAL A 100 -7.84 23.20 4.92
CA VAL A 100 -6.72 23.12 5.88
C VAL A 100 -6.95 21.97 6.85
N LYS A 101 -8.14 21.89 7.46
CA LYS A 101 -8.48 20.78 8.37
C LYS A 101 -8.53 19.43 7.66
N ALA A 102 -8.95 19.40 6.40
CA ALA A 102 -8.90 18.17 5.60
C ALA A 102 -7.47 17.72 5.39
N PHE A 103 -6.57 18.66 5.09
CA PHE A 103 -5.15 18.34 4.94
C PHE A 103 -4.49 17.91 6.26
N ASP A 104 -4.81 18.57 7.38
CA ASP A 104 -4.30 18.17 8.71
C ASP A 104 -4.70 16.72 9.05
N GLN A 105 -5.94 16.32 8.75
CA GLN A 105 -6.39 14.93 8.94
C GLN A 105 -5.66 13.96 8.00
N TRP A 106 -5.56 14.31 6.73
CA TRP A 106 -4.83 13.52 5.74
C TRP A 106 -3.36 13.33 6.13
N GLN A 107 -2.72 14.39 6.62
CA GLN A 107 -1.34 14.33 7.10
C GLN A 107 -1.20 13.34 8.27
N ALA A 108 -2.10 13.41 9.26
CA ALA A 108 -2.10 12.49 10.37
C ALA A 108 -2.27 11.03 9.92
N GLU A 109 -3.18 10.76 8.97
CA GLU A 109 -3.39 9.43 8.41
C GLU A 109 -2.15 8.91 7.65
N CYS A 110 -1.46 9.79 6.91
CA CYS A 110 -0.21 9.43 6.23
C CYS A 110 0.91 9.13 7.23
N ASP A 111 1.04 9.95 8.28
CA ASP A 111 2.05 9.77 9.33
C ASP A 111 1.80 8.47 10.10
N ASP A 112 0.55 8.14 10.42
CA ASP A 112 0.18 6.89 11.08
C ASP A 112 0.54 5.67 10.22
N ARG A 113 0.21 5.69 8.91
CA ARG A 113 0.58 4.61 7.96
C ARG A 113 2.09 4.47 7.83
N PHE A 114 2.79 5.59 7.72
CA PHE A 114 4.25 5.62 7.60
C PHE A 114 4.92 4.99 8.83
N ASN A 115 4.51 5.42 10.03
CA ASN A 115 5.06 4.92 11.27
C ASN A 115 4.71 3.44 11.49
N GLN A 116 3.48 3.03 11.17
CA GLN A 116 3.05 1.65 11.27
C GLN A 116 3.87 0.73 10.37
N LEU A 117 4.07 1.12 9.09
CA LEU A 117 4.87 0.33 8.15
C LEU A 117 6.32 0.23 8.63
N LYS A 118 6.92 1.36 9.03
CA LYS A 118 8.29 1.39 9.53
C LYS A 118 8.50 0.45 10.72
N VAL A 119 7.64 0.53 11.73
CA VAL A 119 7.72 -0.34 12.92
C VAL A 119 7.56 -1.81 12.53
N ASN A 120 6.63 -2.12 11.65
CA ASN A 120 6.41 -3.48 11.18
C ASN A 120 7.60 -4.03 10.37
N GLU A 121 8.22 -3.21 9.53
CA GLU A 121 9.42 -3.60 8.77
C GLU A 121 10.63 -3.80 9.70
N GLU A 122 10.79 -2.97 10.72
CA GLU A 122 11.82 -3.14 11.74
C GLU A 122 11.59 -4.42 12.56
N GLU A 123 10.35 -4.77 12.89
CA GLU A 123 10.00 -6.03 13.56
C GLU A 123 10.30 -7.24 12.68
N LEU A 124 9.92 -7.21 11.39
CA LEU A 124 10.29 -8.27 10.44
C LEU A 124 11.81 -8.42 10.32
N ASN A 125 12.54 -7.32 10.26
CA ASN A 125 14.00 -7.35 10.25
C ASN A 125 14.57 -8.00 11.53
N CYS A 126 14.06 -7.68 12.72
CA CYS A 126 14.45 -8.33 13.97
C CYS A 126 14.25 -9.85 13.87
N ILE A 127 13.05 -10.29 13.46
CA ILE A 127 12.72 -11.72 13.36
C ILE A 127 13.67 -12.44 12.41
N PHE A 128 13.88 -11.92 11.20
CA PHE A 128 14.75 -12.61 10.23
C PHE A 128 16.24 -12.49 10.56
N ILE A 129 16.71 -11.38 11.13
CA ILE A 129 18.09 -11.27 11.66
C ILE A 129 18.33 -12.34 12.71
N ASP A 130 17.37 -12.57 13.62
CA ASP A 130 17.48 -13.61 14.66
C ASP A 130 17.44 -15.01 14.08
N ILE A 131 16.53 -15.32 13.14
CA ILE A 131 16.43 -16.62 12.49
C ILE A 131 17.74 -17.02 11.78
N TYR A 132 18.39 -16.04 11.14
CA TYR A 132 19.64 -16.29 10.38
C TYR A 132 20.91 -16.06 11.20
N GLY A 133 20.81 -15.58 12.45
CA GLY A 133 21.96 -15.31 13.32
C GLY A 133 22.86 -14.20 12.79
N LEU A 134 22.27 -13.11 12.22
CA LEU A 134 22.98 -12.02 11.58
C LEU A 134 23.07 -10.75 12.45
N GLN A 135 22.97 -10.88 13.79
CA GLN A 135 22.96 -9.74 14.72
C GLN A 135 24.27 -8.94 14.73
N ASP A 136 25.39 -9.59 14.36
CA ASP A 136 26.69 -8.94 14.29
C ASP A 136 26.91 -8.17 12.97
N GLU A 137 26.13 -8.47 11.91
CA GLU A 137 26.26 -7.88 10.58
C GLU A 137 25.15 -6.88 10.23
N LEU A 138 23.95 -7.06 10.77
CA LEU A 138 22.78 -6.28 10.40
C LEU A 138 22.11 -5.64 11.61
N THR A 139 21.52 -4.47 11.37
CA THR A 139 20.62 -3.79 12.33
C THR A 139 19.21 -3.74 11.78
N PRO A 140 18.17 -3.85 12.63
CA PRO A 140 16.78 -3.90 12.17
C PRO A 140 16.23 -2.55 11.72
N GLU A 141 16.87 -1.42 12.11
CA GLU A 141 16.35 -0.07 11.88
C GLU A 141 16.14 0.22 10.40
N VAL A 142 15.01 0.84 10.07
CA VAL A 142 14.65 1.27 8.71
C VAL A 142 14.79 2.79 8.61
N GLU A 143 15.56 3.28 7.65
CA GLU A 143 15.66 4.73 7.42
C GLU A 143 14.36 5.27 6.80
N ASP A 144 13.98 6.50 7.16
CA ASP A 144 12.74 7.13 6.64
C ASP A 144 12.66 7.17 5.11
N LYS A 145 13.81 7.26 4.43
CA LYS A 145 13.88 7.27 2.95
C LYS A 145 13.54 5.92 2.32
N ASP A 146 13.67 4.82 3.08
CA ASP A 146 13.46 3.45 2.61
C ASP A 146 12.01 2.97 2.85
N VAL A 147 11.24 3.70 3.67
CA VAL A 147 9.80 3.42 3.87
C VAL A 147 9.03 3.79 2.61
N THR A 148 8.30 2.83 2.04
CA THR A 148 7.71 2.94 0.70
C THR A 148 6.40 3.71 0.63
N VAL A 149 5.64 3.82 1.74
CA VAL A 149 4.40 4.62 1.79
C VAL A 149 4.72 6.10 1.92
N ARG A 150 3.83 6.94 1.39
CA ARG A 150 4.10 8.37 1.23
C ARG A 150 3.66 9.17 2.46
N LYS A 151 4.52 10.07 2.91
CA LYS A 151 4.08 11.18 3.78
C LYS A 151 3.25 12.18 2.98
N ALA A 152 2.34 12.89 3.64
CA ALA A 152 1.59 13.97 3.00
C ALA A 152 2.52 15.09 2.51
N ASP A 153 2.22 15.62 1.33
CA ASP A 153 2.89 16.78 0.75
C ASP A 153 1.82 17.78 0.27
N LEU A 154 1.79 18.95 0.90
CA LEU A 154 0.75 19.95 0.62
C LEU A 154 0.69 20.33 -0.86
N GLY A 155 1.85 20.55 -1.50
CA GLY A 155 1.91 20.96 -2.89
C GLY A 155 1.44 19.88 -3.87
N ARG A 156 1.84 18.63 -3.63
CA ARG A 156 1.41 17.46 -4.41
C ARG A 156 -0.08 17.20 -4.22
N ASP A 157 -0.53 17.17 -2.97
CA ASP A 157 -1.87 16.70 -2.61
C ASP A 157 -2.94 17.74 -2.98
N ILE A 158 -2.63 19.04 -2.88
CA ILE A 158 -3.53 20.09 -3.39
C ILE A 158 -3.62 20.05 -4.92
N ARG A 159 -2.52 19.81 -5.65
CA ARG A 159 -2.56 19.64 -7.11
C ARG A 159 -3.40 18.44 -7.53
N SER A 160 -3.25 17.31 -6.82
CA SER A 160 -4.07 16.13 -7.02
C SER A 160 -5.54 16.41 -6.73
N PHE A 161 -5.85 17.17 -5.68
CA PHE A 161 -7.22 17.56 -5.35
C PHE A 161 -7.85 18.45 -6.44
N ILE A 162 -7.09 19.38 -7.00
CA ILE A 162 -7.55 20.21 -8.14
C ILE A 162 -7.82 19.32 -9.35
N SER A 163 -6.94 18.34 -9.65
CA SER A 163 -7.16 17.37 -10.73
C SER A 163 -8.46 16.60 -10.54
N TYR A 164 -8.68 16.08 -9.34
CA TYR A 164 -9.93 15.39 -8.98
C TYR A 164 -11.17 16.30 -9.13
N ALA A 165 -11.09 17.55 -8.66
CA ALA A 165 -12.18 18.51 -8.79
C ALA A 165 -12.53 18.80 -10.25
N VAL A 166 -11.51 18.98 -11.11
CA VAL A 166 -11.70 19.12 -12.56
C VAL A 166 -12.30 17.84 -13.15
N GLY A 167 -11.87 16.66 -12.69
CA GLY A 167 -12.46 15.37 -13.05
C GLY A 167 -13.96 15.29 -12.70
N CYS A 168 -14.38 15.83 -11.54
CA CYS A 168 -15.79 15.94 -11.18
C CYS A 168 -16.55 16.92 -12.11
N MET A 169 -15.94 18.05 -12.46
CA MET A 169 -16.56 19.03 -13.39
C MET A 169 -16.84 18.41 -14.77
N PHE A 170 -15.95 17.56 -15.25
CA PHE A 170 -16.12 16.85 -16.53
C PHE A 170 -16.87 15.50 -16.41
N GLY A 171 -17.32 15.14 -15.21
CA GLY A 171 -18.08 13.92 -14.97
C GLY A 171 -17.25 12.64 -14.94
N ARG A 172 -15.92 12.73 -14.96
CA ARG A 172 -15.05 11.57 -14.77
C ARG A 172 -15.23 10.92 -13.39
N TYR A 173 -15.35 11.77 -12.38
CA TYR A 173 -15.66 11.42 -11.00
C TYR A 173 -17.01 12.03 -10.60
N SER A 174 -17.55 11.55 -9.49
CA SER A 174 -18.74 12.09 -8.86
C SER A 174 -18.55 12.11 -7.33
N LEU A 175 -19.28 13.01 -6.67
CA LEU A 175 -19.36 13.02 -5.21
C LEU A 175 -20.36 12.00 -4.65
N ASP A 176 -21.16 11.36 -5.53
CA ASP A 176 -22.26 10.46 -5.17
C ASP A 176 -21.93 8.98 -5.40
N VAL A 177 -20.88 8.67 -6.17
CA VAL A 177 -20.44 7.31 -6.45
C VAL A 177 -18.93 7.18 -6.31
N GLU A 178 -18.48 6.00 -5.89
CA GLU A 178 -17.07 5.69 -5.71
C GLU A 178 -16.37 5.40 -7.04
N GLY A 179 -15.11 5.80 -7.14
CA GLY A 179 -14.28 5.53 -8.30
C GLY A 179 -14.67 6.32 -9.55
N LEU A 180 -14.47 5.71 -10.73
CA LEU A 180 -14.82 6.31 -12.00
C LEU A 180 -16.34 6.31 -12.21
N ALA A 181 -16.94 7.50 -12.26
CA ALA A 181 -18.36 7.65 -12.56
C ALA A 181 -18.65 7.46 -14.06
N TYR A 182 -17.76 7.99 -14.92
CA TYR A 182 -17.85 7.88 -16.38
C TYR A 182 -16.47 7.74 -17.03
N ALA A 183 -16.34 6.72 -17.86
CA ALA A 183 -15.13 6.45 -18.65
C ALA A 183 -15.47 6.12 -20.12
N GLY A 184 -16.65 6.55 -20.60
CA GLY A 184 -17.18 6.27 -21.94
C GLY A 184 -18.47 5.40 -21.88
N GLY A 185 -19.18 5.30 -22.99
CA GLY A 185 -20.46 4.60 -23.09
C GLY A 185 -21.67 5.51 -22.86
N GLU A 186 -22.77 4.95 -22.37
CA GLU A 186 -24.00 5.71 -22.09
C GLU A 186 -23.84 6.57 -20.83
N TRP A 187 -24.31 7.82 -20.93
CA TRP A 187 -24.30 8.78 -19.82
C TRP A 187 -25.43 8.48 -18.84
N ASP A 188 -25.08 8.34 -17.55
CA ASP A 188 -26.02 8.14 -16.47
C ASP A 188 -26.04 9.37 -15.54
N ALA A 189 -27.03 10.26 -15.75
CA ALA A 189 -27.18 11.48 -14.96
C ALA A 189 -27.52 11.22 -13.48
N SER A 190 -28.00 10.04 -13.12
CA SER A 190 -28.35 9.71 -11.72
C SER A 190 -27.13 9.64 -10.79
N LYS A 191 -25.94 9.48 -11.37
CA LYS A 191 -24.66 9.45 -10.64
C LYS A 191 -24.17 10.84 -10.18
N TYR A 192 -24.85 11.92 -10.53
CA TYR A 192 -24.39 13.31 -10.34
C TYR A 192 -25.43 14.18 -9.64
N ALA A 193 -26.00 13.67 -8.52
CA ALA A 193 -27.05 14.37 -7.78
C ALA A 193 -26.52 15.57 -6.98
N SER A 194 -25.36 15.41 -6.31
CA SER A 194 -24.77 16.45 -5.47
C SER A 194 -24.04 17.53 -6.26
N PHE A 195 -23.43 17.14 -7.38
CA PHE A 195 -22.71 18.05 -8.27
C PHE A 195 -22.90 17.61 -9.71
N ALA A 196 -23.59 18.44 -10.51
CA ALA A 196 -23.83 18.14 -11.92
C ALA A 196 -22.56 18.39 -12.75
N ALA A 197 -22.20 17.42 -13.59
CA ALA A 197 -21.13 17.63 -14.55
C ALA A 197 -21.49 18.72 -15.57
N ASP A 198 -20.46 19.40 -16.07
CA ASP A 198 -20.63 20.44 -17.08
C ASP A 198 -21.15 19.87 -18.40
N LYS A 199 -22.00 20.63 -19.10
CA LYS A 199 -22.70 20.14 -20.29
C LYS A 199 -21.92 20.34 -21.57
N ASP A 200 -21.05 21.35 -21.63
CA ASP A 200 -20.34 21.75 -22.82
C ASP A 200 -18.81 21.59 -22.70
N ASN A 201 -18.34 21.08 -21.56
CA ASN A 201 -16.92 20.91 -21.23
C ASN A 201 -16.11 22.22 -21.25
N ILE A 202 -16.78 23.36 -21.02
CA ILE A 202 -16.16 24.68 -20.90
C ILE A 202 -16.26 25.17 -19.49
N ILE A 203 -15.14 25.19 -18.77
CA ILE A 203 -15.08 25.69 -17.38
C ILE A 203 -14.70 27.19 -17.43
N PRO A 204 -15.60 28.11 -17.05
CA PRO A 204 -15.24 29.53 -16.96
C PRO A 204 -14.26 29.73 -15.80
N ILE A 205 -13.07 30.22 -16.11
CA ILE A 205 -12.08 30.66 -15.11
C ILE A 205 -12.36 32.13 -14.81
N CYS A 206 -12.98 32.41 -13.64
CA CYS A 206 -13.26 33.78 -13.16
C CYS A 206 -12.15 34.24 -12.21
#